data_4f40f69703c5e3ce60e1c9d42ea307bd
#
_entry.id   4f40f69703c5e3ce60e1c9d42ea307bd
#
_cell.length_a   1.000
_cell.length_b   1.000
_cell.length_c   1.000
_cell.angle_alpha   90.00
_cell.angle_beta   90.00
_cell.angle_gamma   90.00
#
_symmetry.space_group_name_H-M   'P 1'
#
loop_
_entity.id
_entity.type
_entity.pdbx_description
1 polymer ?
#
loop_
_entity_poly.entity_id
_entity_poly.type
_entity_poly.pdbx_seq_one_letter_code
_entity_poly.pdbx_strand_id
1 'polypeptide(L)'
;QLKMVWESNDVYAGSYNIYASDNSTNWGEAIVKRTGNKKRTSVEYLSSAQKARYVKVEVTKMEGYNSVSCCEFEVLNSSEKAPQNSAENVAFNKPAVASSVEGGTSFTAGKAFDGNTKGTSRWASGVKNAPHWIYVDLEDVLDVKTVRLTWETRKATKYRIQYATELDKWTDAKVFNSRPANKTQKIVLDKAVKARYVRLYVDAMDPLDPDTGISWNNISVYEMEVYGGEPTVDVNEMMDSITVAEVKKGDKKVNVTLPESEDYTITFNGADYEQLVGDDLTIYQPLVDTTATLSFKATNKKDKNDYLFKEIAVNIPGKYNVEQGD
;
A
#
# COMPACT_ATOMS: atom_id res chain seq x y z
N GLN A 1 8.29 4.79 27.22
CA GLN A 1 7.64 5.65 26.23
C GLN A 1 8.34 7.01 26.23
N LEU A 2 8.52 7.59 25.04
CA LEU A 2 9.11 8.91 24.87
C LEU A 2 8.14 9.76 24.05
N LYS A 3 7.93 11.02 24.43
CA LYS A 3 7.03 11.92 23.70
C LYS A 3 7.74 13.24 23.43
N MET A 4 7.70 13.71 22.20
CA MET A 4 8.21 15.00 21.76
C MET A 4 7.06 15.82 21.19
N VAL A 5 6.97 17.09 21.58
CA VAL A 5 6.07 18.08 21.00
C VAL A 5 6.92 19.13 20.29
N TRP A 6 6.89 19.10 18.95
CA TRP A 6 7.61 20.06 18.11
C TRP A 6 6.86 21.40 18.05
N GLU A 7 7.48 22.41 17.53
CA GLU A 7 6.98 23.80 17.56
C GLU A 7 5.58 23.91 16.94
N SER A 8 5.36 23.38 15.73
CA SER A 8 4.07 23.49 15.04
C SER A 8 3.84 22.32 14.10
N ASN A 9 2.72 22.31 13.38
CA ASN A 9 2.45 21.33 12.32
C ASN A 9 3.32 21.53 11.07
N ASP A 10 3.90 22.71 10.91
CA ASP A 10 4.76 23.08 9.77
C ASP A 10 6.25 23.07 10.15
N VAL A 11 6.56 23.01 11.47
CA VAL A 11 7.92 23.03 12.01
C VAL A 11 8.09 21.88 13.00
N TYR A 12 8.70 20.80 12.51
CA TYR A 12 8.88 19.56 13.28
C TYR A 12 10.14 18.80 12.83
N ALA A 13 10.63 17.89 13.67
CA ALA A 13 11.71 17.01 13.27
C ALA A 13 11.19 15.92 12.30
N GLY A 14 11.59 15.99 11.05
CA GLY A 14 11.27 14.98 10.01
C GLY A 14 12.07 13.69 10.20
N SER A 15 13.28 13.78 10.78
CA SER A 15 14.08 12.60 11.14
C SER A 15 14.88 12.85 12.40
N TYR A 16 14.99 11.83 13.27
CA TYR A 16 15.74 11.91 14.52
C TYR A 16 16.15 10.55 15.05
N ASN A 17 17.18 10.54 15.86
CA ASN A 17 17.61 9.38 16.65
C ASN A 17 17.43 9.67 18.14
N ILE A 18 17.11 8.64 18.92
CA ILE A 18 17.03 8.74 20.38
C ILE A 18 18.01 7.75 20.98
N TYR A 19 18.72 8.19 22.00
CA TYR A 19 19.70 7.42 22.73
C TYR A 19 19.36 7.41 24.21
N ALA A 20 19.66 6.30 24.87
CA ALA A 20 19.57 6.18 26.33
C ALA A 20 20.91 5.65 26.86
N SER A 21 21.47 6.30 27.90
CA SER A 21 22.77 5.92 28.45
C SER A 21 22.88 6.29 29.93
N ASP A 22 23.71 5.55 30.66
CA ASP A 22 24.13 5.92 32.00
C ASP A 22 25.36 6.90 31.99
N ASN A 23 25.89 7.17 30.79
CA ASN A 23 27.04 8.04 30.57
C ASN A 23 26.71 9.15 29.59
N SER A 24 26.92 10.42 29.94
CA SER A 24 26.59 11.58 29.09
C SER A 24 27.52 11.81 27.91
N THR A 25 28.62 11.07 27.80
CA THR A 25 29.61 11.19 26.70
C THR A 25 29.65 9.94 25.77
N ASN A 26 29.19 8.80 26.27
CA ASN A 26 29.13 7.56 25.50
C ASN A 26 27.66 7.12 25.33
N TRP A 27 27.12 7.28 24.13
CA TRP A 27 25.69 7.09 23.86
C TRP A 27 25.35 5.70 23.28
N GLY A 28 26.33 4.96 22.77
CA GLY A 28 26.09 3.66 22.12
C GLY A 28 25.19 3.76 20.88
N GLU A 29 24.46 2.69 20.61
CA GLU A 29 23.50 2.65 19.50
C GLU A 29 22.20 3.39 19.85
N ALA A 30 21.58 3.99 18.84
CA ALA A 30 20.28 4.63 18.99
C ALA A 30 19.19 3.58 19.32
N ILE A 31 18.42 3.84 20.37
CA ILE A 31 17.27 3.00 20.77
C ILE A 31 16.03 3.27 19.90
N VAL A 32 16.01 4.42 19.21
CA VAL A 32 15.00 4.77 18.18
C VAL A 32 15.71 5.45 17.03
N LYS A 33 15.40 5.04 15.81
CA LYS A 33 15.79 5.70 14.56
C LYS A 33 14.52 6.03 13.78
N ARG A 34 14.13 7.29 13.73
CA ARG A 34 12.91 7.76 13.05
C ARG A 34 13.25 8.52 11.78
N THR A 35 12.58 8.14 10.70
CA THR A 35 12.60 8.89 9.44
C THR A 35 11.18 9.15 8.97
N GLY A 36 10.98 10.24 8.21
CA GLY A 36 9.69 10.56 7.61
C GLY A 36 8.58 10.90 8.60
N ASN A 37 8.93 11.40 9.80
CA ASN A 37 7.92 11.93 10.70
C ASN A 37 7.23 13.14 10.06
N LYS A 38 5.89 13.20 10.16
CA LYS A 38 5.04 14.29 9.64
C LYS A 38 4.11 14.85 10.72
N LYS A 39 4.43 14.61 12.00
CA LYS A 39 3.57 14.97 13.11
C LYS A 39 4.26 15.95 14.05
N ARG A 40 3.49 16.96 14.50
CA ARG A 40 3.90 17.86 15.59
C ARG A 40 4.17 17.11 16.89
N THR A 41 3.35 16.14 17.23
CA THR A 41 3.55 15.30 18.42
C THR A 41 4.03 13.92 17.97
N SER A 42 5.23 13.55 18.40
CA SER A 42 5.83 12.23 18.16
C SER A 42 5.83 11.44 19.46
N VAL A 43 5.32 10.21 19.42
CA VAL A 43 5.33 9.28 20.56
C VAL A 43 6.07 8.02 20.14
N GLU A 44 7.14 7.69 20.87
CA GLU A 44 7.93 6.49 20.65
C GLU A 44 7.66 5.46 21.76
N TYR A 45 7.17 4.31 21.35
CA TYR A 45 6.92 3.17 22.22
C TYR A 45 8.11 2.21 22.11
N LEU A 46 8.85 2.05 23.20
CA LEU A 46 10.01 1.17 23.24
C LEU A 46 9.55 -0.28 23.41
N SER A 47 10.19 -1.21 22.71
CA SER A 47 9.92 -2.66 22.81
C SER A 47 10.24 -3.23 24.20
N SER A 48 11.18 -2.59 24.91
CA SER A 48 11.57 -2.95 26.27
C SER A 48 11.90 -1.70 27.10
N ALA A 49 11.73 -1.78 28.40
CA ALA A 49 12.15 -0.71 29.30
C ALA A 49 13.67 -0.52 29.22
N GLN A 50 14.10 0.73 29.08
CA GLN A 50 15.51 1.12 29.10
C GLN A 50 15.88 1.61 30.49
N LYS A 51 17.01 1.15 31.00
CA LYS A 51 17.57 1.63 32.26
C LYS A 51 18.65 2.65 31.90
N ALA A 52 18.39 3.91 32.12
CA ALA A 52 19.31 4.98 31.76
C ALA A 52 19.17 6.20 32.66
N ARG A 53 20.29 6.91 32.86
CA ARG A 53 20.35 8.20 33.56
C ARG A 53 20.12 9.37 32.60
N TYR A 54 20.53 9.20 31.33
CA TYR A 54 20.48 10.25 30.31
C TYR A 54 19.72 9.77 29.10
N VAL A 55 18.90 10.65 28.51
CA VAL A 55 18.23 10.46 27.24
C VAL A 55 18.58 11.64 26.34
N LYS A 56 18.98 11.34 25.08
CA LYS A 56 19.33 12.34 24.06
C LYS A 56 18.45 12.14 22.85
N VAL A 57 17.89 13.24 22.34
CA VAL A 57 17.30 13.30 20.99
C VAL A 57 18.28 14.03 20.08
N GLU A 58 18.66 13.39 19.00
CA GLU A 58 19.51 13.94 17.94
C GLU A 58 18.68 14.10 16.68
N VAL A 59 18.31 15.34 16.37
CA VAL A 59 17.53 15.64 15.16
C VAL A 59 18.47 15.67 13.97
N THR A 60 18.19 14.79 12.98
CA THR A 60 18.99 14.66 11.76
C THR A 60 18.37 15.41 10.58
N LYS A 61 17.08 15.73 10.64
CA LYS A 61 16.37 16.55 9.65
C LYS A 61 15.24 17.32 10.30
N MET A 62 15.19 18.64 10.06
CA MET A 62 14.02 19.47 10.36
C MET A 62 13.19 19.71 9.10
N GLU A 63 11.89 19.88 9.29
CA GLU A 63 10.97 20.41 8.30
C GLU A 63 10.55 21.81 8.74
N GLY A 64 10.41 22.74 7.80
CA GLY A 64 10.02 24.14 8.01
C GLY A 64 11.19 25.08 8.31
N TYR A 65 12.07 24.76 9.27
CA TYR A 65 13.24 25.59 9.63
C TYR A 65 14.54 24.80 9.61
N ASN A 66 15.68 25.55 9.58
CA ASN A 66 17.02 24.98 9.69
C ASN A 66 17.53 24.86 11.14
N SER A 67 16.69 25.14 12.13
CA SER A 67 17.00 25.04 13.56
C SER A 67 16.06 24.10 14.24
N VAL A 68 16.56 23.38 15.27
CA VAL A 68 15.74 22.48 16.08
C VAL A 68 14.87 23.31 17.01
N SER A 69 13.56 23.08 16.98
CA SER A 69 12.59 23.66 17.91
C SER A 69 11.68 22.56 18.46
N CYS A 70 11.71 22.40 19.78
CA CYS A 70 10.93 21.41 20.51
C CYS A 70 10.29 22.06 21.72
N CYS A 71 8.97 22.04 21.82
CA CYS A 71 8.25 22.64 22.95
C CYS A 71 8.32 21.75 24.19
N GLU A 72 8.33 20.43 24.03
CA GLU A 72 8.31 19.49 25.15
C GLU A 72 8.99 18.17 24.78
N PHE A 73 9.70 17.60 25.77
CA PHE A 73 10.26 16.26 25.70
C PHE A 73 9.97 15.52 27.00
N GLU A 74 9.12 14.50 26.93
CA GLU A 74 8.72 13.68 28.05
C GLU A 74 9.37 12.30 28.00
N VAL A 75 9.88 11.83 29.13
CA VAL A 75 10.36 10.46 29.34
C VAL A 75 9.41 9.79 30.34
N LEU A 76 8.66 8.81 29.89
CA LEU A 76 7.58 8.17 30.63
C LEU A 76 7.93 6.73 31.00
N ASN A 77 7.73 6.36 32.25
CA ASN A 77 7.77 4.98 32.69
C ASN A 77 6.39 4.35 32.40
N SER A 78 6.21 3.88 31.17
CA SER A 78 4.95 3.32 30.70
C SER A 78 5.19 1.93 30.12
N SER A 79 4.31 1.00 30.44
CA SER A 79 4.23 -0.33 29.84
C SER A 79 3.30 -0.36 28.61
N GLU A 80 2.77 0.80 28.19
CA GLU A 80 1.91 0.89 27.02
C GLU A 80 2.68 0.50 25.76
N LYS A 81 2.09 -0.38 24.99
CA LYS A 81 2.53 -0.70 23.63
C LYS A 81 1.98 0.33 22.64
N ALA A 82 2.68 0.52 21.53
CA ALA A 82 2.16 1.30 20.43
C ALA A 82 0.75 0.81 20.06
N PRO A 83 -0.25 1.71 20.01
CA PRO A 83 -1.54 1.32 19.48
C PRO A 83 -1.37 0.86 18.05
N GLN A 84 -1.91 -0.32 17.75
CA GLN A 84 -1.87 -0.84 16.39
C GLN A 84 -2.73 0.07 15.49
N ASN A 85 -2.11 0.67 14.47
CA ASN A 85 -2.85 1.32 13.41
C ASN A 85 -3.46 0.24 12.51
N SER A 86 -4.76 0.02 12.62
CA SER A 86 -5.47 -1.04 11.89
C SER A 86 -5.44 -0.86 10.36
N ALA A 87 -5.19 0.35 9.90
CA ALA A 87 -5.10 0.70 8.48
C ALA A 87 -3.65 0.68 7.93
N GLU A 88 -2.65 0.44 8.78
CA GLU A 88 -1.25 0.37 8.39
C GLU A 88 -0.88 -1.05 7.97
N ASN A 89 -0.08 -1.17 6.89
CA ASN A 89 0.53 -2.44 6.51
C ASN A 89 1.61 -2.83 7.52
N VAL A 90 1.24 -3.70 8.47
CA VAL A 90 2.13 -4.14 9.55
C VAL A 90 3.21 -5.14 9.08
N ALA A 91 3.11 -5.61 7.82
CA ALA A 91 4.11 -6.50 7.21
C ALA A 91 5.20 -5.74 6.45
N PHE A 92 5.08 -4.42 6.26
CA PHE A 92 6.01 -3.63 5.45
C PHE A 92 7.44 -3.70 5.98
N ASN A 93 8.37 -4.15 5.13
CA ASN A 93 9.80 -4.35 5.43
C ASN A 93 10.09 -5.28 6.64
N LYS A 94 9.16 -6.17 6.99
CA LYS A 94 9.35 -7.14 8.06
C LYS A 94 10.12 -8.38 7.58
N PRO A 95 10.81 -9.09 8.49
CA PRO A 95 11.50 -10.34 8.17
C PRO A 95 10.56 -11.37 7.52
N ALA A 96 10.98 -11.95 6.41
CA ALA A 96 10.19 -12.90 5.67
C ALA A 96 11.00 -14.12 5.25
N VAL A 97 10.34 -15.29 5.23
CA VAL A 97 10.93 -16.57 4.84
C VAL A 97 10.01 -17.26 3.84
N ALA A 98 10.60 -17.95 2.88
CA ALA A 98 9.87 -18.70 1.86
C ALA A 98 10.38 -20.15 1.75
N SER A 99 9.51 -21.03 1.24
CA SER A 99 9.83 -22.45 1.01
C SER A 99 11.01 -22.64 0.02
N SER A 100 11.18 -21.71 -0.89
CA SER A 100 12.23 -21.66 -1.90
C SER A 100 12.25 -20.31 -2.60
N VAL A 101 13.34 -20.03 -3.30
CA VAL A 101 13.52 -18.87 -4.17
C VAL A 101 13.94 -19.38 -5.55
N GLU A 102 13.49 -18.73 -6.61
CA GLU A 102 13.88 -19.05 -7.97
C GLU A 102 15.40 -18.93 -8.15
N GLY A 103 16.02 -20.00 -8.63
CA GLY A 103 17.47 -20.09 -8.75
C GLY A 103 18.06 -19.04 -9.68
N GLY A 104 19.20 -18.44 -9.28
CA GLY A 104 19.90 -17.44 -10.08
C GLY A 104 19.23 -16.07 -10.13
N THR A 105 18.21 -15.81 -9.30
CA THR A 105 17.47 -14.54 -9.27
C THR A 105 17.56 -13.85 -7.90
N SER A 106 17.15 -12.57 -7.86
CA SER A 106 17.02 -11.78 -6.64
C SER A 106 15.58 -11.77 -6.08
N PHE A 107 14.71 -12.69 -6.53
CA PHE A 107 13.28 -12.74 -6.17
C PHE A 107 13.04 -13.35 -4.78
N THR A 108 13.70 -12.78 -3.79
CA THR A 108 13.72 -13.26 -2.40
C THR A 108 12.39 -12.97 -1.67
N ALA A 109 12.16 -13.65 -0.53
CA ALA A 109 10.95 -13.48 0.27
C ALA A 109 10.67 -12.02 0.65
N GLY A 110 11.70 -11.25 1.08
CA GLY A 110 11.53 -9.85 1.47
C GLY A 110 10.98 -8.94 0.37
N LYS A 111 11.13 -9.34 -0.90
CA LYS A 111 10.60 -8.59 -2.04
C LYS A 111 9.08 -8.62 -2.16
N ALA A 112 8.41 -9.51 -1.46
CA ALA A 112 6.96 -9.54 -1.37
C ALA A 112 6.41 -8.71 -0.18
N PHE A 113 7.26 -7.92 0.49
CA PHE A 113 6.90 -7.08 1.65
C PHE A 113 7.59 -5.72 1.62
N ASP A 114 8.09 -5.28 0.45
CA ASP A 114 8.86 -4.04 0.30
C ASP A 114 8.02 -2.84 -0.23
N GLY A 115 6.71 -3.03 -0.39
CA GLY A 115 5.78 -2.00 -0.85
C GLY A 115 5.84 -1.72 -2.36
N ASN A 116 6.56 -2.55 -3.14
CA ASN A 116 6.74 -2.33 -4.56
C ASN A 116 6.08 -3.44 -5.39
N THR A 117 5.07 -3.10 -6.18
CA THR A 117 4.30 -4.02 -7.01
C THR A 117 4.73 -4.06 -8.48
N LYS A 118 5.97 -3.64 -8.79
CA LYS A 118 6.45 -3.45 -10.18
C LYS A 118 7.80 -4.12 -10.42
N GLY A 119 8.04 -4.43 -11.69
CA GLY A 119 9.35 -4.87 -12.21
C GLY A 119 9.83 -6.17 -11.57
N THR A 120 11.03 -6.14 -11.01
CA THR A 120 11.70 -7.29 -10.39
C THR A 120 11.47 -7.39 -8.88
N SER A 121 10.71 -6.46 -8.27
CA SER A 121 10.39 -6.52 -6.84
C SER A 121 9.25 -7.49 -6.61
N ARG A 122 9.59 -8.76 -6.44
CA ARG A 122 8.67 -9.85 -6.17
C ARG A 122 9.37 -11.03 -5.49
N TRP A 123 8.62 -11.85 -4.81
CA TRP A 123 9.07 -13.21 -4.52
C TRP A 123 8.65 -14.14 -5.66
N ALA A 124 9.57 -15.00 -6.07
CA ALA A 124 9.26 -16.15 -6.92
C ALA A 124 9.81 -17.43 -6.28
N SER A 125 8.97 -18.46 -6.19
CA SER A 125 9.39 -19.77 -5.68
C SER A 125 10.36 -20.47 -6.64
N GLY A 126 11.15 -21.41 -6.13
CA GLY A 126 11.91 -22.32 -6.99
C GLY A 126 10.98 -23.09 -7.95
N VAL A 127 11.51 -23.42 -9.13
CA VAL A 127 10.78 -24.19 -10.15
C VAL A 127 10.64 -25.64 -9.69
N LYS A 128 9.50 -25.97 -9.10
CA LYS A 128 9.13 -27.31 -8.61
C LYS A 128 7.61 -27.38 -8.39
N ASN A 129 7.09 -28.58 -8.22
CA ASN A 129 5.68 -28.75 -7.87
C ASN A 129 5.36 -28.17 -6.47
N ALA A 130 4.12 -27.75 -6.26
CA ALA A 130 3.61 -27.39 -4.94
C ALA A 130 3.86 -28.53 -3.90
N PRO A 131 3.94 -28.24 -2.60
CA PRO A 131 3.52 -26.97 -2.01
C PRO A 131 4.62 -25.89 -2.05
N HIS A 132 4.17 -24.65 -2.13
CA HIS A 132 4.99 -23.46 -1.92
C HIS A 132 4.42 -22.62 -0.79
N TRP A 133 5.27 -21.90 -0.09
CA TRP A 133 4.80 -20.96 0.94
C TRP A 133 5.77 -19.80 1.14
N ILE A 134 5.22 -18.70 1.62
CA ILE A 134 5.94 -17.54 2.11
C ILE A 134 5.26 -17.02 3.36
N TYR A 135 6.02 -16.67 4.39
CA TYR A 135 5.49 -16.02 5.57
C TYR A 135 6.31 -14.79 5.97
N VAL A 136 5.66 -13.90 6.70
CA VAL A 136 6.25 -12.73 7.36
C VAL A 136 6.22 -12.93 8.86
N ASP A 137 7.29 -12.50 9.57
CA ASP A 137 7.31 -12.32 11.02
C ASP A 137 6.97 -10.86 11.34
N LEU A 138 5.80 -10.60 11.91
CA LEU A 138 5.36 -9.26 12.31
C LEU A 138 6.14 -8.73 13.52
N GLU A 139 7.03 -9.56 14.10
CA GLU A 139 7.88 -9.28 15.28
C GLU A 139 7.10 -9.13 16.60
N ASP A 140 5.80 -8.89 16.56
CA ASP A 140 4.90 -8.90 17.74
C ASP A 140 3.59 -9.63 17.41
N VAL A 141 2.82 -9.99 18.43
CA VAL A 141 1.47 -10.55 18.27
C VAL A 141 0.48 -9.41 18.06
N LEU A 142 0.04 -9.24 16.82
CA LEU A 142 -0.84 -8.17 16.38
C LEU A 142 -2.23 -8.70 16.01
N ASP A 143 -3.22 -7.82 15.93
CA ASP A 143 -4.48 -8.13 15.28
C ASP A 143 -4.29 -8.17 13.77
N VAL A 144 -4.82 -9.21 13.12
CA VAL A 144 -4.84 -9.36 11.67
C VAL A 144 -6.29 -9.56 11.23
N LYS A 145 -6.78 -8.68 10.38
CA LYS A 145 -8.14 -8.72 9.83
C LYS A 145 -8.16 -8.82 8.32
N THR A 146 -7.18 -8.23 7.64
CA THR A 146 -7.13 -8.20 6.18
C THR A 146 -5.73 -8.56 5.69
N VAL A 147 -5.68 -9.37 4.63
CA VAL A 147 -4.47 -9.64 3.84
C VAL A 147 -4.73 -9.19 2.41
N ARG A 148 -3.84 -8.39 1.83
CA ARG A 148 -3.89 -8.02 0.42
C ARG A 148 -2.75 -8.72 -0.31
N LEU A 149 -3.08 -9.49 -1.34
CA LEU A 149 -2.12 -10.18 -2.20
C LEU A 149 -2.11 -9.55 -3.58
N THR A 150 -0.94 -9.15 -4.04
CA THR A 150 -0.72 -8.73 -5.43
C THR A 150 0.14 -9.79 -6.11
N TRP A 151 -0.52 -10.60 -6.94
CA TRP A 151 0.14 -11.65 -7.73
C TRP A 151 0.94 -11.02 -8.89
N GLU A 152 2.00 -11.69 -9.29
CA GLU A 152 2.61 -11.45 -10.59
C GLU A 152 1.73 -12.13 -11.67
N THR A 153 2.27 -12.88 -12.61
CA THR A 153 1.46 -13.66 -13.56
C THR A 153 1.10 -15.04 -13.01
N ARG A 154 1.94 -15.60 -12.18
CA ARG A 154 1.84 -16.99 -11.67
C ARG A 154 1.00 -17.05 -10.41
N LYS A 155 -0.27 -17.37 -10.57
CA LYS A 155 -1.26 -17.44 -9.49
C LYS A 155 -1.49 -18.90 -9.06
N ALA A 156 -1.83 -19.06 -7.77
CA ALA A 156 -2.25 -20.36 -7.24
C ALA A 156 -3.66 -20.74 -7.71
N THR A 157 -3.94 -22.03 -7.84
CA THR A 157 -5.29 -22.57 -8.06
C THR A 157 -5.93 -23.09 -6.78
N LYS A 158 -5.09 -23.49 -5.79
CA LYS A 158 -5.54 -23.83 -4.45
C LYS A 158 -4.53 -23.29 -3.44
N TYR A 159 -5.01 -22.48 -2.51
CA TYR A 159 -4.14 -21.82 -1.53
C TYR A 159 -4.92 -21.42 -0.28
N ARG A 160 -4.19 -21.05 0.75
CA ARG A 160 -4.75 -20.59 2.01
C ARG A 160 -3.90 -19.49 2.63
N ILE A 161 -4.56 -18.62 3.37
CA ILE A 161 -3.92 -17.71 4.31
C ILE A 161 -3.91 -18.40 5.66
N GLN A 162 -2.74 -18.45 6.28
CA GLN A 162 -2.55 -19.06 7.58
C GLN A 162 -1.93 -18.05 8.54
N TYR A 163 -2.18 -18.23 9.83
CA TYR A 163 -1.59 -17.41 10.87
C TYR A 163 -1.07 -18.28 12.02
N ALA A 164 -0.14 -17.71 12.78
CA ALA A 164 0.38 -18.34 13.99
C ALA A 164 0.88 -17.28 14.99
N THR A 165 0.81 -17.56 16.28
CA THR A 165 1.49 -16.78 17.33
C THR A 165 2.88 -17.34 17.63
N GLU A 166 3.07 -18.63 17.40
CA GLU A 166 4.33 -19.34 17.51
C GLU A 166 4.64 -20.03 16.18
N LEU A 167 5.89 -20.01 15.78
CA LEU A 167 6.32 -20.63 14.51
C LEU A 167 5.94 -22.13 14.52
N ASP A 168 5.53 -22.62 13.36
CA ASP A 168 5.08 -23.99 13.09
C ASP A 168 3.71 -24.40 13.67
N LYS A 169 3.04 -23.54 14.45
CA LYS A 169 1.66 -23.75 14.92
C LYS A 169 0.63 -23.07 14.03
N TRP A 170 0.59 -23.44 12.76
CA TRP A 170 -0.22 -22.78 11.73
C TRP A 170 -1.71 -23.14 11.82
N THR A 171 -2.56 -22.12 11.72
CA THR A 171 -4.01 -22.22 11.63
C THR A 171 -4.49 -21.60 10.34
N ASP A 172 -5.43 -22.25 9.64
CA ASP A 172 -6.04 -21.71 8.43
C ASP A 172 -6.99 -20.56 8.79
N ALA A 173 -6.71 -19.36 8.24
CA ALA A 173 -7.58 -18.20 8.37
C ALA A 173 -8.60 -18.12 7.23
N LYS A 174 -8.18 -18.49 6.01
CA LYS A 174 -9.02 -18.50 4.81
C LYS A 174 -8.48 -19.50 3.79
N VAL A 175 -9.38 -20.26 3.16
CA VAL A 175 -9.03 -21.29 2.17
C VAL A 175 -9.67 -20.95 0.82
N PHE A 176 -8.91 -21.09 -0.25
CA PHE A 176 -9.33 -20.85 -1.63
C PHE A 176 -9.10 -22.09 -2.49
N ASN A 177 -10.11 -22.49 -3.24
CA ASN A 177 -10.08 -23.64 -4.14
C ASN A 177 -10.18 -23.27 -5.61
N SER A 178 -9.93 -22.00 -5.93
CA SER A 178 -9.94 -21.49 -7.31
C SER A 178 -8.88 -20.42 -7.49
N ARG A 179 -8.44 -20.25 -8.74
CA ARG A 179 -7.51 -19.18 -9.15
C ARG A 179 -8.13 -17.80 -8.88
N PRO A 180 -7.39 -16.83 -8.33
CA PRO A 180 -7.87 -15.46 -8.19
C PRO A 180 -8.17 -14.83 -9.56
N ALA A 181 -9.36 -14.24 -9.71
CA ALA A 181 -9.74 -13.56 -10.94
C ALA A 181 -8.85 -12.32 -11.19
N ASN A 182 -8.61 -11.53 -10.15
CA ASN A 182 -7.85 -10.29 -10.23
C ASN A 182 -6.36 -10.49 -9.88
N LYS A 183 -5.52 -9.59 -10.37
CA LYS A 183 -4.11 -9.52 -10.01
C LYS A 183 -3.93 -9.18 -8.53
N THR A 184 -4.68 -8.21 -8.03
CA THR A 184 -4.72 -7.85 -6.61
C THR A 184 -5.99 -8.39 -5.97
N GLN A 185 -5.85 -9.01 -4.82
CA GLN A 185 -6.92 -9.65 -4.09
C GLN A 185 -6.93 -9.14 -2.64
N LYS A 186 -8.02 -8.49 -2.22
CA LYS A 186 -8.28 -8.14 -0.82
C LYS A 186 -8.97 -9.32 -0.13
N ILE A 187 -8.34 -9.86 0.89
CA ILE A 187 -8.81 -11.02 1.66
C ILE A 187 -9.18 -10.55 3.06
N VAL A 188 -10.48 -10.36 3.32
CA VAL A 188 -10.99 -10.03 4.65
C VAL A 188 -11.28 -11.32 5.40
N LEU A 189 -10.69 -11.47 6.58
CA LEU A 189 -10.94 -12.61 7.46
C LEU A 189 -12.32 -12.46 8.13
N ASP A 190 -12.97 -13.57 8.44
CA ASP A 190 -14.31 -13.55 9.05
C ASP A 190 -14.29 -12.82 10.41
N LYS A 191 -13.22 -12.98 11.18
CA LYS A 191 -12.90 -12.22 12.40
C LYS A 191 -11.42 -11.87 12.44
N ALA A 192 -11.08 -10.82 13.19
CA ALA A 192 -9.67 -10.53 13.47
C ALA A 192 -9.05 -11.67 14.27
N VAL A 193 -7.80 -12.03 13.93
CA VAL A 193 -7.03 -13.07 14.62
C VAL A 193 -5.77 -12.47 15.23
N LYS A 194 -5.30 -13.01 16.35
CA LYS A 194 -4.00 -12.65 16.91
C LYS A 194 -2.91 -13.45 16.19
N ALA A 195 -1.95 -12.77 15.59
CA ALA A 195 -0.88 -13.39 14.84
C ALA A 195 0.45 -12.67 15.02
N ARG A 196 1.53 -13.42 15.14
CA ARG A 196 2.90 -12.94 14.92
C ARG A 196 3.38 -13.32 13.52
N TYR A 197 2.93 -14.45 13.00
CA TYR A 197 3.30 -14.94 11.67
C TYR A 197 2.07 -15.03 10.79
N VAL A 198 2.18 -14.54 9.57
CA VAL A 198 1.14 -14.66 8.53
C VAL A 198 1.76 -15.30 7.30
N ARG A 199 1.12 -16.36 6.78
CA ARG A 199 1.64 -17.17 5.68
C ARG A 199 0.65 -17.28 4.53
N LEU A 200 1.12 -17.12 3.32
CA LEU A 200 0.51 -17.66 2.12
C LEU A 200 1.04 -19.09 1.93
N TYR A 201 0.14 -20.07 1.90
CA TYR A 201 0.46 -21.46 1.61
C TYR A 201 -0.27 -21.90 0.34
N VAL A 202 0.49 -22.33 -0.65
CA VAL A 202 -0.01 -22.75 -1.98
C VAL A 202 -0.02 -24.26 -2.06
N ASP A 203 -1.21 -24.85 -2.16
CA ASP A 203 -1.42 -26.28 -2.27
C ASP A 203 -1.34 -26.76 -3.72
N ALA A 204 -1.79 -25.93 -4.67
CA ALA A 204 -1.79 -26.26 -6.11
C ALA A 204 -1.67 -24.99 -6.97
N MET A 205 -1.15 -25.17 -8.14
CA MET A 205 -1.03 -24.15 -9.20
C MET A 205 -1.27 -24.81 -10.57
N ASP A 206 -1.62 -24.01 -11.58
CA ASP A 206 -1.73 -24.54 -12.94
C ASP A 206 -0.35 -24.79 -13.53
N PRO A 207 -0.15 -25.94 -14.16
CA PRO A 207 1.10 -26.21 -14.88
C PRO A 207 1.27 -25.28 -16.10
N LEU A 208 0.18 -24.81 -16.67
CA LEU A 208 0.13 -23.84 -17.76
C LEU A 208 -0.65 -22.62 -17.32
N ASP A 209 -0.03 -21.44 -17.38
CA ASP A 209 -0.72 -20.18 -17.07
C ASP A 209 -1.75 -19.85 -18.16
N PRO A 210 -3.07 -19.77 -17.84
CA PRO A 210 -4.09 -19.56 -18.83
C PRO A 210 -4.07 -18.15 -19.45
N ASP A 211 -3.48 -17.16 -18.76
CA ASP A 211 -3.41 -15.78 -19.24
C ASP A 211 -2.25 -15.59 -20.24
N THR A 212 -1.16 -16.33 -20.07
CA THR A 212 0.06 -16.18 -20.90
C THR A 212 0.38 -17.38 -21.79
N GLY A 213 -0.22 -18.54 -21.53
CA GLY A 213 0.10 -19.79 -22.21
C GLY A 213 1.49 -20.36 -21.90
N ILE A 214 2.18 -19.83 -20.87
CA ILE A 214 3.54 -20.23 -20.51
C ILE A 214 3.51 -21.17 -19.31
N SER A 215 4.31 -22.21 -19.36
CA SER A 215 4.51 -23.16 -18.27
C SER A 215 5.76 -22.80 -17.47
N TRP A 216 5.55 -22.19 -16.30
CA TRP A 216 6.61 -21.86 -15.35
C TRP A 216 6.38 -22.63 -14.07
N ASN A 217 6.60 -23.70 -13.77
CA ASN A 217 6.30 -24.47 -12.56
C ASN A 217 6.77 -23.80 -11.24
N ASN A 218 6.32 -22.55 -11.02
CA ASN A 218 6.60 -21.73 -9.83
C ASN A 218 5.46 -20.77 -9.51
N ILE A 219 5.46 -20.19 -8.33
CA ILE A 219 4.54 -19.14 -7.86
C ILE A 219 5.29 -17.83 -7.77
N SER A 220 4.62 -16.71 -8.13
CA SER A 220 5.20 -15.38 -8.03
C SER A 220 4.22 -14.38 -7.43
N VAL A 221 4.69 -13.63 -6.42
CA VAL A 221 3.91 -12.63 -5.67
C VAL A 221 4.70 -11.32 -5.63
N TYR A 222 4.10 -10.26 -6.13
CA TYR A 222 4.66 -8.92 -6.01
C TYR A 222 4.63 -8.43 -4.57
N GLU A 223 3.45 -8.52 -3.93
CA GLU A 223 3.29 -7.96 -2.59
C GLU A 223 2.27 -8.76 -1.78
N MET A 224 2.55 -8.93 -0.50
CA MET A 224 1.64 -9.45 0.50
C MET A 224 1.61 -8.49 1.68
N GLU A 225 0.49 -7.79 1.82
CA GLU A 225 0.27 -6.80 2.87
C GLU A 225 -0.63 -7.36 3.95
N VAL A 226 -0.43 -6.94 5.20
CA VAL A 226 -1.19 -7.42 6.37
C VAL A 226 -1.69 -6.21 7.16
N TYR A 227 -2.99 -6.24 7.53
CA TYR A 227 -3.66 -5.14 8.21
C TYR A 227 -4.47 -5.63 9.40
N GLY A 228 -4.52 -4.82 10.45
CA GLY A 228 -5.33 -5.09 11.65
C GLY A 228 -6.82 -4.80 11.45
N GLY A 229 -7.16 -4.00 10.45
CA GLY A 229 -8.52 -3.63 10.05
C GLY A 229 -8.68 -3.63 8.54
N GLU A 230 -9.57 -2.78 8.05
CA GLU A 230 -9.65 -2.47 6.63
C GLU A 230 -8.48 -1.54 6.29
N PRO A 231 -7.67 -1.85 5.25
CA PRO A 231 -6.67 -0.89 4.78
C PRO A 231 -7.39 0.38 4.32
N THR A 232 -6.81 1.53 4.60
CA THR A 232 -7.23 2.77 3.93
C THR A 232 -7.11 2.54 2.43
N VAL A 233 -8.15 2.90 1.71
CA VAL A 233 -8.09 2.84 0.25
C VAL A 233 -6.97 3.79 -0.17
N ASP A 234 -5.98 3.29 -0.90
CA ASP A 234 -5.02 4.17 -1.56
C ASP A 234 -5.81 4.99 -2.57
N VAL A 235 -5.94 6.29 -2.29
CA VAL A 235 -6.69 7.21 -3.14
C VAL A 235 -6.15 7.24 -4.56
N ASN A 236 -4.85 7.01 -4.76
CA ASN A 236 -4.25 6.94 -6.09
C ASN A 236 -4.68 5.66 -6.83
N GLU A 237 -4.61 4.49 -6.19
CA GLU A 237 -5.11 3.23 -6.78
C GLU A 237 -6.60 3.34 -7.13
N MET A 238 -7.38 3.96 -6.24
CA MET A 238 -8.80 4.19 -6.48
C MET A 238 -9.02 5.11 -7.69
N MET A 239 -8.29 6.22 -7.78
CA MET A 239 -8.38 7.13 -8.92
C MET A 239 -7.86 6.48 -10.21
N ASP A 240 -6.87 5.58 -10.12
CA ASP A 240 -6.37 4.81 -11.27
C ASP A 240 -7.37 3.76 -11.77
N SER A 241 -8.35 3.39 -10.97
CA SER A 241 -9.44 2.49 -11.39
C SER A 241 -10.60 3.17 -12.11
N ILE A 242 -10.61 4.51 -12.23
CA ILE A 242 -11.57 5.23 -13.06
C ILE A 242 -11.40 4.78 -14.50
N THR A 243 -12.48 4.36 -15.12
CA THR A 243 -12.48 3.98 -16.53
C THR A 243 -13.39 4.88 -17.35
N VAL A 244 -12.89 5.30 -18.51
CA VAL A 244 -13.65 6.05 -19.51
C VAL A 244 -13.79 5.13 -20.72
N ALA A 245 -15.02 4.82 -21.10
CA ALA A 245 -15.26 4.00 -22.29
C ALA A 245 -14.87 4.77 -23.56
N GLU A 246 -14.44 4.04 -24.59
CA GLU A 246 -14.20 4.61 -25.91
C GLU A 246 -15.46 5.31 -26.41
N VAL A 247 -15.32 6.58 -26.83
CA VAL A 247 -16.41 7.36 -27.41
C VAL A 247 -16.51 7.02 -28.89
N LYS A 248 -17.70 6.60 -29.31
CA LYS A 248 -18.01 6.27 -30.70
C LYS A 248 -18.77 7.42 -31.37
N LYS A 249 -18.66 7.49 -32.69
CA LYS A 249 -19.40 8.47 -33.50
C LYS A 249 -20.91 8.32 -33.27
N GLY A 250 -21.54 9.41 -32.82
CA GLY A 250 -22.97 9.45 -32.50
C GLY A 250 -23.32 9.30 -31.03
N ASP A 251 -22.37 8.95 -30.18
CA ASP A 251 -22.57 8.94 -28.74
C ASP A 251 -22.94 10.35 -28.24
N LYS A 252 -23.86 10.39 -27.27
CA LYS A 252 -24.36 11.65 -26.70
C LYS A 252 -23.74 12.01 -25.37
N LYS A 253 -23.15 11.03 -24.69
CA LYS A 253 -22.48 11.19 -23.42
C LYS A 253 -21.22 10.32 -23.37
N VAL A 254 -20.22 10.81 -22.61
CA VAL A 254 -19.08 10.00 -22.24
C VAL A 254 -19.50 9.03 -21.13
N ASN A 255 -19.29 7.73 -21.35
CA ASN A 255 -19.56 6.71 -20.34
C ASN A 255 -18.35 6.57 -19.41
N VAL A 256 -18.54 6.89 -18.15
CA VAL A 256 -17.51 6.84 -17.10
C VAL A 256 -17.95 5.88 -16.00
N THR A 257 -17.06 5.03 -15.57
CA THR A 257 -17.25 4.22 -14.36
C THR A 257 -16.38 4.78 -13.26
N LEU A 258 -16.98 5.25 -12.18
CA LEU A 258 -16.32 5.75 -11.00
C LEU A 258 -16.27 4.65 -9.93
N PRO A 259 -15.13 4.47 -9.24
CA PRO A 259 -15.05 3.54 -8.13
C PRO A 259 -15.85 4.06 -6.93
N GLU A 260 -16.40 3.14 -6.14
CA GLU A 260 -17.03 3.46 -4.86
C GLU A 260 -15.97 3.47 -3.74
N SER A 261 -16.16 4.38 -2.77
CA SER A 261 -15.30 4.47 -1.60
C SER A 261 -16.10 4.87 -0.37
N GLU A 262 -15.79 4.27 0.77
CA GLU A 262 -16.34 4.68 2.06
C GLU A 262 -15.73 6.00 2.55
N ASP A 263 -14.45 6.26 2.24
CA ASP A 263 -13.72 7.42 2.74
C ASP A 263 -13.72 8.62 1.79
N TYR A 264 -13.89 8.41 0.48
CA TYR A 264 -13.83 9.47 -0.54
C TYR A 264 -15.14 9.57 -1.33
N THR A 265 -15.47 10.79 -1.74
CA THR A 265 -16.47 11.08 -2.78
C THR A 265 -15.72 11.39 -4.07
N ILE A 266 -16.05 10.66 -5.16
CA ILE A 266 -15.43 10.88 -6.46
C ILE A 266 -16.44 11.52 -7.38
N THR A 267 -16.04 12.62 -8.03
CA THR A 267 -16.90 13.40 -8.93
C THR A 267 -16.15 13.73 -10.22
N PHE A 268 -16.88 13.83 -11.31
CA PHE A 268 -16.40 14.53 -12.49
C PHE A 268 -16.25 16.02 -12.14
N ASN A 269 -15.13 16.63 -12.52
CA ASN A 269 -14.77 17.99 -12.14
C ASN A 269 -14.66 18.92 -13.37
N GLY A 270 -15.10 18.44 -14.55
CA GLY A 270 -15.08 19.20 -15.79
C GLY A 270 -14.09 18.68 -16.83
N ALA A 271 -14.08 19.30 -17.99
CA ALA A 271 -13.18 19.02 -19.09
C ALA A 271 -12.40 20.27 -19.49
N ASP A 272 -11.20 20.10 -20.08
CA ASP A 272 -10.41 21.21 -20.62
C ASP A 272 -11.14 21.96 -21.76
N TYR A 273 -12.04 21.27 -22.47
CA TYR A 273 -12.91 21.82 -23.49
C TYR A 273 -14.39 21.58 -23.14
N GLU A 274 -14.99 22.47 -22.33
CA GLU A 274 -16.39 22.42 -21.92
C GLU A 274 -17.36 22.44 -23.11
N GLN A 275 -16.96 23.08 -24.24
CA GLN A 275 -17.72 23.08 -25.48
C GLN A 275 -17.67 21.74 -26.24
N LEU A 276 -16.84 20.77 -25.81
CA LEU A 276 -16.81 19.40 -26.34
C LEU A 276 -17.43 18.41 -25.38
N VAL A 277 -17.19 18.56 -24.07
CA VAL A 277 -17.75 17.72 -23.03
C VAL A 277 -18.25 18.60 -21.90
N GLY A 278 -19.57 18.71 -21.76
CA GLY A 278 -20.21 19.51 -20.70
C GLY A 278 -20.11 18.86 -19.31
N ASP A 279 -20.48 19.64 -18.30
CA ASP A 279 -20.40 19.25 -16.87
C ASP A 279 -21.20 17.96 -16.53
N ASP A 280 -22.17 17.59 -17.34
CA ASP A 280 -22.95 16.36 -17.23
C ASP A 280 -22.44 15.23 -18.15
N LEU A 281 -21.22 15.36 -18.67
CA LEU A 281 -20.59 14.46 -19.63
C LEU A 281 -21.29 14.42 -21.02
N THR A 282 -22.18 15.37 -21.31
CA THR A 282 -22.79 15.49 -22.64
C THR A 282 -21.73 15.82 -23.69
N ILE A 283 -21.75 15.10 -24.82
CA ILE A 283 -20.82 15.33 -25.93
C ILE A 283 -21.43 16.33 -26.91
N TYR A 284 -20.71 17.40 -27.17
CA TYR A 284 -20.95 18.34 -28.28
C TYR A 284 -20.00 17.98 -29.40
N GLN A 285 -20.51 17.33 -30.44
CA GLN A 285 -19.69 16.73 -31.48
C GLN A 285 -18.82 17.76 -32.23
N PRO A 286 -17.49 17.64 -32.20
CA PRO A 286 -16.59 18.54 -32.94
C PRO A 286 -16.68 18.32 -34.45
N LEU A 287 -16.09 19.23 -35.23
CA LEU A 287 -16.01 19.07 -36.67
C LEU A 287 -15.04 17.97 -37.09
N VAL A 288 -13.92 17.87 -36.38
CA VAL A 288 -12.84 16.87 -36.56
C VAL A 288 -12.58 16.14 -35.28
N ASP A 289 -11.94 14.99 -35.34
CA ASP A 289 -11.52 14.23 -34.16
C ASP A 289 -10.71 15.13 -33.24
N THR A 290 -11.14 15.22 -31.99
CA THR A 290 -10.54 16.11 -31.00
C THR A 290 -10.38 15.39 -29.67
N THR A 291 -9.22 15.49 -29.07
CA THR A 291 -8.97 14.96 -27.72
C THR A 291 -9.39 15.99 -26.69
N ALA A 292 -10.20 15.57 -25.72
CA ALA A 292 -10.53 16.31 -24.52
C ALA A 292 -9.88 15.64 -23.31
N THR A 293 -9.50 16.43 -22.30
CA THR A 293 -8.98 15.94 -21.03
C THR A 293 -10.06 16.08 -19.97
N LEU A 294 -10.52 14.95 -19.43
CA LEU A 294 -11.53 14.90 -18.37
C LEU A 294 -10.83 14.94 -17.02
N SER A 295 -11.26 15.82 -16.14
CA SER A 295 -10.78 15.94 -14.76
C SER A 295 -11.76 15.28 -13.78
N PHE A 296 -11.23 14.45 -12.88
CA PHE A 296 -11.99 13.82 -11.80
C PHE A 296 -11.39 14.25 -10.46
N LYS A 297 -12.24 14.44 -9.45
CA LYS A 297 -11.82 14.83 -8.11
C LYS A 297 -12.30 13.81 -7.08
N ALA A 298 -11.37 13.23 -6.33
CA ALA A 298 -11.65 12.54 -5.09
C ALA A 298 -11.57 13.54 -3.93
N THR A 299 -12.55 13.58 -3.06
CA THR A 299 -12.56 14.44 -1.86
C THR A 299 -12.83 13.56 -0.65
N ASN A 300 -11.97 13.61 0.36
CA ASN A 300 -12.17 12.88 1.61
C ASN A 300 -13.45 13.35 2.31
N LYS A 301 -14.29 12.40 2.73
CA LYS A 301 -15.59 12.70 3.36
C LYS A 301 -15.43 13.36 4.74
N LYS A 302 -14.31 13.08 5.43
CA LYS A 302 -14.00 13.59 6.79
C LYS A 302 -13.19 14.88 6.76
N ASP A 303 -12.33 15.06 5.73
CA ASP A 303 -11.50 16.26 5.56
C ASP A 303 -11.61 16.77 4.11
N LYS A 304 -12.32 17.88 3.92
CA LYS A 304 -12.54 18.49 2.60
C LYS A 304 -11.29 19.11 1.98
N ASN A 305 -10.21 19.29 2.78
CA ASN A 305 -8.92 19.77 2.29
C ASN A 305 -8.02 18.63 1.81
N ASP A 306 -8.37 17.37 2.12
CA ASP A 306 -7.75 16.18 1.57
C ASP A 306 -8.47 15.78 0.28
N TYR A 307 -7.89 16.15 -0.87
CA TYR A 307 -8.42 15.84 -2.18
C TYR A 307 -7.31 15.56 -3.20
N LEU A 308 -7.67 14.80 -4.22
CA LEU A 308 -6.78 14.45 -5.33
C LEU A 308 -7.51 14.62 -6.67
N PHE A 309 -6.79 15.08 -7.68
CA PHE A 309 -7.27 15.12 -9.06
C PHE A 309 -6.66 14.01 -9.90
N LYS A 310 -7.44 13.53 -10.88
CA LYS A 310 -7.01 12.60 -11.93
C LYS A 310 -7.49 13.14 -13.27
N GLU A 311 -6.59 13.20 -14.23
CA GLU A 311 -6.88 13.58 -15.60
C GLU A 311 -6.84 12.36 -16.52
N ILE A 312 -7.80 12.26 -17.43
CA ILE A 312 -7.93 11.17 -18.40
C ILE A 312 -8.23 11.78 -19.76
N ALA A 313 -7.34 11.55 -20.73
CA ALA A 313 -7.56 11.98 -22.11
C ALA A 313 -8.57 11.04 -22.80
N VAL A 314 -9.52 11.63 -23.53
CA VAL A 314 -10.53 10.90 -24.32
C VAL A 314 -10.61 11.50 -25.72
N ASN A 315 -10.63 10.65 -26.75
CA ASN A 315 -10.85 11.11 -28.12
C ASN A 315 -12.35 11.22 -28.40
N ILE A 316 -12.78 12.39 -28.86
CA ILE A 316 -14.17 12.65 -29.28
C ILE A 316 -14.19 12.64 -30.81
N PRO A 317 -14.84 11.64 -31.46
CA PRO A 317 -14.90 11.55 -32.91
C PRO A 317 -15.60 12.74 -33.56
N GLY A 318 -14.98 13.28 -34.59
CA GLY A 318 -15.51 14.40 -35.34
C GLY A 318 -16.71 14.05 -36.25
N LYS A 319 -17.42 15.10 -36.67
CA LYS A 319 -18.50 14.96 -37.65
C LYS A 319 -17.96 14.55 -39.02
N TYR A 320 -16.79 15.05 -39.37
CA TYR A 320 -16.14 14.82 -40.65
C TYR A 320 -14.78 14.14 -40.43
N ASN A 321 -14.48 13.17 -41.29
CA ASN A 321 -13.11 12.65 -41.38
C ASN A 321 -12.31 13.62 -42.24
N VAL A 322 -11.24 14.18 -41.68
CA VAL A 322 -10.26 14.89 -42.48
C VAL A 322 -9.31 13.85 -43.02
N GLU A 323 -9.51 13.40 -44.28
CA GLU A 323 -8.42 12.77 -44.99
C GLU A 323 -7.38 13.86 -45.23
N GLN A 324 -6.14 13.63 -44.78
CA GLN A 324 -5.03 14.46 -45.15
C GLN A 324 -4.95 14.43 -46.68
N GLY A 325 -5.37 15.51 -47.33
CA GLY A 325 -5.17 15.67 -48.75
C GLY A 325 -3.67 15.70 -49.04
N ASP A 326 -3.27 14.99 -50.13
CA ASP A 326 -1.93 14.94 -50.68
C ASP A 326 -1.37 16.38 -50.97
#